data_94ed2d190a25cca58600394b55c45a5b
#
_entry.id   94ed2d190a25cca58600394b55c45a5b
#
_cell.length_a   1.000
_cell.length_b   1.000
_cell.length_c   1.000
_cell.angle_alpha   90.00
_cell.angle_beta   90.00
_cell.angle_gamma   90.00
#
_symmetry.space_group_name_H-M   'P 1'
#
loop_
_entity.id
_entity.type
_entity.pdbx_description
1 polymer ?
#
loop_
_entity_poly.entity_id
_entity_poly.type
_entity_poly.pdbx_seq_one_letter_code
_entity_poly.pdbx_strand_id
1 'polypeptide(L)'
;MDVAADIDLFASRLNHQLKPYIAYRPDPGALAVNAFHSSWKEYTFYAFPPFCIMQREDQDTLSTSTASGNTSTSQEARTSCLPLVRDLLSDQGISKEASKLILKSWRTGTQKQCRTYLERWKLFCPSRKVNPLCGTVTNGIDFLVTQYKRGLTYSSLNTARCALSNVILLPNGNTFGNHPLVTRLMKGVLESRPTLPRYNSICNVSTVLDFIKTLGPNEELSLKNVTLKWVTLVALLSGQRCQTIHTLRISGMKETNGQIRFDISTLLKTSNPEKH
;
A
#
# COMPACT_ATOMS: atom_id res chain seq x y z
N MET A 1 30.60 18.39 -5.15
CA MET A 1 30.71 18.40 -3.68
C MET A 1 29.49 17.63 -3.17
N ASP A 2 29.72 16.43 -2.68
CA ASP A 2 28.67 15.66 -2.03
C ASP A 2 28.40 16.35 -0.68
N VAL A 3 27.28 17.04 -0.59
CA VAL A 3 26.80 17.60 0.67
C VAL A 3 26.23 16.43 1.47
N ALA A 4 27.01 15.92 2.40
CA ALA A 4 26.52 14.89 3.31
C ALA A 4 25.41 15.48 4.18
N ALA A 5 24.30 14.80 4.28
CA ALA A 5 23.21 15.22 5.18
C ALA A 5 23.62 14.94 6.63
N ASP A 6 23.31 15.87 7.54
CA ASP A 6 23.72 15.81 8.95
C ASP A 6 22.67 15.17 9.86
N ILE A 7 21.39 15.19 9.44
CA ILE A 7 20.27 14.74 10.27
C ILE A 7 19.16 14.10 9.42
N ASP A 8 18.48 13.10 9.99
CA ASP A 8 17.29 12.47 9.40
C ASP A 8 16.02 13.00 10.12
N LEU A 9 15.17 13.74 9.37
CA LEU A 9 14.06 14.47 9.98
C LEU A 9 12.82 13.63 10.26
N PHE A 10 12.63 12.48 9.61
CA PHE A 10 11.42 11.68 9.72
C PHE A 10 11.72 10.20 9.90
N ALA A 11 12.47 9.90 10.95
CA ALA A 11 12.97 8.57 11.20
C ALA A 11 12.46 7.97 12.53
N SER A 12 12.89 6.80 12.82
CA SER A 12 12.77 6.10 14.10
C SER A 12 14.00 5.24 14.31
N ARG A 13 14.17 4.70 15.51
CA ARG A 13 15.27 3.77 15.80
C ARG A 13 15.36 2.57 14.86
N LEU A 14 14.28 2.27 14.12
CA LEU A 14 14.19 1.11 13.22
C LEU A 14 14.49 1.44 11.75
N ASN A 15 14.42 2.72 11.35
CA ASN A 15 14.51 3.09 9.94
C ASN A 15 15.35 4.35 9.67
N HIS A 16 16.06 4.89 10.68
CA HIS A 16 16.92 6.05 10.48
C HIS A 16 18.08 5.70 9.52
N GLN A 17 18.38 6.63 8.63
CA GLN A 17 19.51 6.54 7.70
C GLN A 17 20.73 7.27 8.28
N LEU A 18 20.50 8.27 9.12
CA LEU A 18 21.53 9.09 9.75
C LEU A 18 21.34 9.13 11.27
N LYS A 19 22.42 9.37 11.99
CA LYS A 19 22.41 9.79 13.38
C LYS A 19 23.11 11.15 13.46
N PRO A 20 22.44 12.17 14.02
CA PRO A 20 21.16 12.19 14.74
C PRO A 20 19.92 12.08 13.83
N TYR A 21 18.77 11.72 14.41
CA TYR A 21 17.48 11.69 13.74
C TYR A 21 16.36 12.28 14.62
N ILE A 22 15.30 12.77 13.99
CA ILE A 22 14.09 13.25 14.66
C ILE A 22 12.94 12.25 14.41
N ALA A 23 12.29 11.82 15.49
CA ALA A 23 11.19 10.87 15.42
C ALA A 23 9.83 11.57 15.53
N TYR A 24 8.80 11.01 14.87
CA TYR A 24 7.44 11.55 14.97
C TYR A 24 6.80 11.26 16.35
N ARG A 25 7.19 10.18 16.99
CA ARG A 25 6.74 9.80 18.35
C ARG A 25 7.95 9.74 19.28
N PRO A 26 7.75 9.85 20.60
CA PRO A 26 8.85 9.69 21.55
C PRO A 26 9.63 8.40 21.28
N ASP A 27 10.93 8.54 21.04
CA ASP A 27 11.87 7.47 20.75
C ASP A 27 13.15 7.74 21.53
N PRO A 28 13.62 6.84 22.41
CA PRO A 28 14.78 7.08 23.29
C PRO A 28 16.09 7.41 22.55
N GLY A 29 16.19 7.04 21.27
CA GLY A 29 17.38 7.32 20.45
C GLY A 29 17.26 8.56 19.56
N ALA A 30 16.11 9.23 19.55
CA ALA A 30 15.89 10.42 18.73
C ALA A 30 16.44 11.69 19.38
N LEU A 31 16.97 12.60 18.56
CA LEU A 31 17.41 13.93 19.00
C LEU A 31 16.23 14.79 19.47
N ALA A 32 15.10 14.69 18.78
CA ALA A 32 13.89 15.43 19.09
C ALA A 32 12.64 14.66 18.64
N VAL A 33 11.47 15.11 19.08
CA VAL A 33 10.16 14.58 18.68
C VAL A 33 9.46 15.60 17.81
N ASN A 34 8.95 15.13 16.66
CA ASN A 34 8.23 15.93 15.68
C ASN A 34 9.10 17.00 14.98
N ALA A 35 9.60 16.65 13.80
CA ALA A 35 10.46 17.51 12.99
C ALA A 35 9.86 18.91 12.70
N PHE A 36 8.54 19.04 12.66
CA PHE A 36 7.86 20.34 12.42
C PHE A 36 7.99 21.35 13.59
N HIS A 37 8.39 20.88 14.77
CA HIS A 37 8.62 21.74 15.91
C HIS A 37 10.10 22.18 16.06
N SER A 38 10.97 21.72 15.16
CA SER A 38 12.40 22.00 15.19
C SER A 38 12.79 22.97 14.06
N SER A 39 13.78 23.83 14.28
CA SER A 39 14.35 24.68 13.23
C SER A 39 15.27 23.86 12.33
N TRP A 40 15.04 23.88 11.04
CA TRP A 40 15.85 23.14 10.04
C TRP A 40 16.93 23.98 9.38
N LYS A 41 17.02 25.29 9.74
CA LYS A 41 17.87 26.28 9.04
C LYS A 41 19.38 26.01 9.17
N GLU A 42 19.78 25.25 10.18
CA GLU A 42 21.19 25.03 10.51
C GLU A 42 21.71 23.65 10.07
N TYR A 43 20.85 22.82 9.48
CA TYR A 43 21.17 21.44 9.12
C TYR A 43 21.04 21.18 7.63
N THR A 44 21.98 20.44 7.10
CA THR A 44 21.77 19.71 5.84
C THR A 44 21.03 18.43 6.18
N PHE A 45 19.77 18.29 5.78
CA PHE A 45 18.92 17.22 6.25
C PHE A 45 18.56 16.20 5.17
N TYR A 46 18.40 14.96 5.61
CA TYR A 46 17.71 13.92 4.88
C TYR A 46 16.25 13.89 5.36
N ALA A 47 15.30 14.00 4.46
CA ALA A 47 13.88 13.98 4.79
C ALA A 47 13.13 13.00 3.89
N PHE A 48 12.60 11.95 4.51
CA PHE A 48 11.66 11.04 3.86
C PHE A 48 10.39 10.95 4.73
N PRO A 49 9.54 12.00 4.71
CA PRO A 49 8.37 12.05 5.57
C PRO A 49 7.38 10.92 5.22
N PRO A 50 6.78 10.25 6.20
CA PRO A 50 5.65 9.37 5.97
C PRO A 50 4.54 10.10 5.23
N PHE A 51 3.92 9.47 4.24
CA PHE A 51 2.87 10.09 3.40
C PHE A 51 1.70 10.71 4.18
N CYS A 52 1.42 10.20 5.38
CA CYS A 52 0.38 10.76 6.26
C CYS A 52 0.72 12.15 6.84
N ILE A 53 1.98 12.56 6.80
CA ILE A 53 2.45 13.84 7.33
C ILE A 53 2.47 14.92 6.25
N MET A 54 2.71 14.57 5.00
CA MET A 54 2.74 15.49 3.86
C MET A 54 1.37 16.13 3.54
N GLN A 55 0.28 15.62 4.11
CA GLN A 55 -1.09 16.12 3.88
C GLN A 55 -1.57 17.14 4.94
N ARG A 56 -0.70 17.64 5.84
CA ARG A 56 -1.12 18.50 6.95
C ARG A 56 -1.11 20.00 6.67
N GLU A 57 -0.65 20.44 5.51
CA GLU A 57 -0.51 21.89 5.24
C GLU A 57 -1.71 22.60 4.63
N ASP A 58 -2.80 21.88 4.25
CA ASP A 58 -3.98 22.51 3.63
C ASP A 58 -5.29 22.07 4.28
N GLN A 59 -5.50 22.39 5.54
CA GLN A 59 -6.83 22.38 6.14
C GLN A 59 -7.23 23.78 6.61
N ASP A 60 -7.48 24.65 5.66
CA ASP A 60 -8.45 25.74 5.83
C ASP A 60 -9.08 26.04 4.46
N THR A 61 -10.40 26.00 4.47
CA THR A 61 -11.39 26.47 3.48
C THR A 61 -12.07 25.47 2.54
N LEU A 62 -13.33 25.32 2.87
CA LEU A 62 -14.61 25.36 2.14
C LEU A 62 -15.08 24.18 1.29
N SER A 63 -16.09 23.54 1.83
CA SER A 63 -17.48 23.19 1.39
C SER A 63 -17.83 23.12 -0.10
N THR A 64 -18.57 22.03 -0.37
CA THR A 64 -19.74 21.82 -1.26
C THR A 64 -19.60 21.91 -2.77
N SER A 65 -19.87 20.81 -3.47
CA SER A 65 -21.10 20.59 -4.22
C SER A 65 -21.08 19.28 -5.03
N THR A 66 -22.25 18.66 -5.05
CA THR A 66 -22.75 17.49 -5.76
C THR A 66 -22.66 17.63 -7.28
N ALA A 67 -22.37 16.51 -7.98
CA ALA A 67 -23.08 16.14 -9.20
C ALA A 67 -22.79 14.68 -9.63
N SER A 68 -23.86 13.97 -9.84
CA SER A 68 -24.02 12.62 -10.41
C SER A 68 -23.61 12.54 -11.88
N GLY A 69 -23.16 11.38 -12.31
CA GLY A 69 -22.96 11.03 -13.72
C GLY A 69 -22.79 9.51 -13.90
N ASN A 70 -23.87 8.88 -14.27
CA ASN A 70 -23.96 7.46 -14.65
C ASN A 70 -23.05 7.09 -15.81
N THR A 71 -22.36 5.96 -15.72
CA THR A 71 -22.19 5.04 -16.85
C THR A 71 -22.03 3.61 -16.31
N SER A 72 -23.12 2.92 -16.26
CA SER A 72 -23.24 1.48 -16.03
C SER A 72 -23.17 0.75 -17.38
N THR A 73 -22.77 -0.50 -17.30
CA THR A 73 -22.90 -1.58 -18.29
C THR A 73 -21.59 -2.03 -18.92
N SER A 74 -20.82 -2.77 -18.14
CA SER A 74 -19.96 -3.90 -18.57
C SER A 74 -19.14 -4.54 -17.44
N GLN A 75 -19.45 -4.23 -16.18
CA GLN A 75 -18.71 -4.75 -15.00
C GLN A 75 -19.40 -5.92 -14.28
N GLU A 76 -20.60 -6.31 -14.63
CA GLU A 76 -21.34 -7.35 -13.90
C GLU A 76 -20.77 -8.77 -14.06
N ALA A 77 -20.06 -9.05 -15.15
CA ALA A 77 -19.43 -10.36 -15.35
C ALA A 77 -18.14 -10.61 -14.55
N ARG A 78 -17.59 -9.59 -13.88
CA ARG A 78 -16.34 -9.69 -13.11
C ARG A 78 -16.51 -9.87 -11.61
N THR A 79 -17.73 -9.93 -11.08
CA THR A 79 -18.02 -10.00 -9.64
C THR A 79 -17.88 -11.39 -9.02
N SER A 80 -17.36 -12.37 -9.76
CA SER A 80 -17.22 -13.76 -9.28
C SER A 80 -15.82 -14.12 -8.79
N CYS A 81 -15.07 -13.16 -8.22
CA CYS A 81 -13.68 -13.44 -7.89
C CYS A 81 -13.44 -14.21 -6.56
N LEU A 82 -14.44 -14.36 -5.69
CA LEU A 82 -14.31 -15.02 -4.38
C LEU A 82 -15.52 -15.92 -4.06
N PRO A 83 -15.68 -17.06 -4.77
CA PRO A 83 -16.81 -17.96 -4.54
C PRO A 83 -16.91 -18.42 -3.08
N LEU A 84 -15.79 -18.86 -2.48
CA LEU A 84 -15.73 -19.38 -1.13
C LEU A 84 -16.18 -18.36 -0.06
N VAL A 85 -15.80 -17.08 -0.21
CA VAL A 85 -16.25 -16.02 0.71
C VAL A 85 -17.74 -15.74 0.53
N ARG A 86 -18.26 -15.82 -0.69
CA ARG A 86 -19.69 -15.66 -0.95
C ARG A 86 -20.50 -16.80 -0.34
N ASP A 87 -20.02 -18.04 -0.49
CA ASP A 87 -20.67 -19.20 0.09
C ASP A 87 -20.73 -19.05 1.63
N LEU A 88 -19.63 -18.61 2.26
CA LEU A 88 -19.58 -18.34 3.70
C LEU A 88 -20.59 -17.25 4.14
N LEU A 89 -20.67 -16.14 3.38
CA LEU A 89 -21.63 -15.08 3.68
C LEU A 89 -23.09 -15.57 3.54
N SER A 90 -23.35 -16.42 2.56
CA SER A 90 -24.66 -17.07 2.37
C SER A 90 -25.00 -17.99 3.53
N ASP A 91 -24.05 -18.81 4.01
CA ASP A 91 -24.23 -19.69 5.16
C ASP A 91 -24.49 -18.93 6.46
N GLN A 92 -23.99 -17.68 6.56
CA GLN A 92 -24.30 -16.76 7.65
C GLN A 92 -25.66 -16.04 7.51
N GLY A 93 -26.44 -16.35 6.47
CA GLY A 93 -27.75 -15.74 6.23
C GLY A 93 -27.69 -14.33 5.65
N ILE A 94 -26.53 -13.89 5.15
CA ILE A 94 -26.36 -12.56 4.54
C ILE A 94 -26.98 -12.56 3.15
N SER A 95 -27.81 -11.55 2.87
CA SER A 95 -28.48 -11.43 1.57
C SER A 95 -27.49 -11.28 0.41
N LYS A 96 -27.91 -11.65 -0.80
CA LYS A 96 -27.07 -11.54 -2.01
C LYS A 96 -26.62 -10.10 -2.28
N GLU A 97 -27.48 -9.11 -2.03
CA GLU A 97 -27.22 -7.69 -2.19
C GLU A 97 -26.15 -7.21 -1.17
N ALA A 98 -26.31 -7.57 0.09
CA ALA A 98 -25.34 -7.25 1.15
C ALA A 98 -23.99 -7.92 0.86
N SER A 99 -23.99 -9.18 0.44
CA SER A 99 -22.78 -9.90 0.05
C SER A 99 -22.02 -9.21 -1.09
N LYS A 100 -22.75 -8.70 -2.11
CA LYS A 100 -22.14 -7.92 -3.20
C LYS A 100 -21.47 -6.64 -2.70
N LEU A 101 -22.09 -5.92 -1.77
CA LEU A 101 -21.53 -4.70 -1.18
C LEU A 101 -20.31 -5.00 -0.31
N ILE A 102 -20.38 -6.03 0.53
CA ILE A 102 -19.25 -6.49 1.35
C ILE A 102 -18.05 -6.83 0.45
N LEU A 103 -18.26 -7.59 -0.63
CA LEU A 103 -17.19 -7.96 -1.56
C LEU A 103 -16.64 -6.76 -2.36
N LYS A 104 -17.44 -5.70 -2.59
CA LYS A 104 -16.96 -4.46 -3.22
C LYS A 104 -16.02 -3.66 -2.32
N SER A 105 -16.02 -3.87 -1.00
CA SER A 105 -15.05 -3.25 -0.10
C SER A 105 -13.61 -3.64 -0.43
N TRP A 106 -13.44 -4.79 -1.08
CA TRP A 106 -12.12 -5.26 -1.50
C TRP A 106 -11.78 -4.78 -2.90
N ARG A 107 -10.61 -4.17 -3.04
CA ARG A 107 -10.11 -3.77 -4.35
C ARG A 107 -9.86 -4.99 -5.25
N THR A 108 -10.04 -4.81 -6.55
CA THR A 108 -9.85 -5.87 -7.55
C THR A 108 -8.49 -6.58 -7.42
N GLY A 109 -7.41 -5.85 -7.14
CA GLY A 109 -6.09 -6.44 -6.91
C GLY A 109 -6.05 -7.35 -5.69
N THR A 110 -6.66 -6.94 -4.57
CA THR A 110 -6.78 -7.74 -3.34
C THR A 110 -7.61 -8.99 -3.58
N GLN A 111 -8.74 -8.84 -4.28
CA GLN A 111 -9.58 -9.99 -4.63
C GLN A 111 -8.81 -11.04 -5.45
N LYS A 112 -8.05 -10.62 -6.47
CA LYS A 112 -7.24 -11.52 -7.29
C LYS A 112 -6.18 -12.27 -6.45
N GLN A 113 -5.49 -11.55 -5.57
CA GLN A 113 -4.47 -12.15 -4.69
C GLN A 113 -5.08 -13.15 -3.71
N CYS A 114 -6.17 -12.78 -3.03
CA CYS A 114 -6.85 -13.66 -2.09
C CYS A 114 -7.44 -14.90 -2.78
N ARG A 115 -8.03 -14.73 -3.97
CA ARG A 115 -8.59 -15.83 -4.77
C ARG A 115 -7.60 -16.96 -4.96
N THR A 116 -6.37 -16.66 -5.37
CA THR A 116 -5.33 -17.68 -5.60
C THR A 116 -5.09 -18.55 -4.36
N TYR A 117 -5.06 -17.94 -3.17
CA TYR A 117 -4.82 -18.70 -1.93
C TYR A 117 -6.08 -19.41 -1.43
N LEU A 118 -7.26 -18.85 -1.65
CA LEU A 118 -8.52 -19.51 -1.32
C LEU A 118 -8.79 -20.72 -2.21
N GLU A 119 -8.43 -20.65 -3.48
CA GLU A 119 -8.48 -21.82 -4.38
C GLU A 119 -7.49 -22.92 -3.93
N ARG A 120 -6.26 -22.53 -3.56
CA ARG A 120 -5.30 -23.50 -2.98
C ARG A 120 -5.79 -24.09 -1.66
N TRP A 121 -6.44 -23.31 -0.82
CA TRP A 121 -7.06 -23.77 0.42
C TRP A 121 -8.16 -24.78 0.12
N LYS A 122 -9.05 -24.49 -0.82
CA LYS A 122 -10.11 -25.41 -1.26
C LYS A 122 -9.56 -26.76 -1.74
N LEU A 123 -8.42 -26.75 -2.44
CA LEU A 123 -7.74 -27.96 -2.89
C LEU A 123 -7.00 -28.69 -1.76
N PHE A 124 -6.57 -27.99 -0.73
CA PHE A 124 -5.90 -28.58 0.44
C PHE A 124 -6.87 -29.30 1.37
N CYS A 125 -8.06 -28.75 1.59
CA CYS A 125 -9.02 -29.23 2.57
C CYS A 125 -9.45 -30.70 2.39
N PRO A 126 -9.73 -31.23 1.17
CA PRO A 126 -10.11 -32.63 0.97
C PRO A 126 -9.04 -33.61 1.45
N SER A 127 -7.76 -33.30 1.26
CA SER A 127 -6.65 -34.15 1.73
C SER A 127 -6.59 -34.29 3.25
N ARG A 128 -7.21 -33.39 3.98
CA ARG A 128 -7.30 -33.37 5.44
C ARG A 128 -8.71 -33.66 5.97
N LYS A 129 -9.66 -34.00 5.09
CA LYS A 129 -11.08 -34.21 5.41
C LYS A 129 -11.70 -33.02 6.15
N VAL A 130 -11.33 -31.81 5.76
CA VAL A 130 -11.79 -30.55 6.37
C VAL A 130 -12.76 -29.85 5.42
N ASN A 131 -13.87 -29.32 5.96
CA ASN A 131 -14.73 -28.42 5.19
C ASN A 131 -14.02 -27.06 5.02
N PRO A 132 -13.84 -26.54 3.80
CA PRO A 132 -13.19 -25.25 3.56
C PRO A 132 -13.81 -24.06 4.30
N LEU A 133 -15.10 -24.12 4.64
CA LEU A 133 -15.84 -23.07 5.35
C LEU A 133 -15.77 -23.21 6.88
N CYS A 134 -15.37 -24.40 7.38
CA CYS A 134 -15.29 -24.69 8.82
C CYS A 134 -13.86 -25.07 9.24
N GLY A 135 -12.85 -24.47 8.63
CA GLY A 135 -11.45 -24.72 8.97
C GLY A 135 -11.09 -24.23 10.37
N THR A 136 -10.26 -24.99 11.07
CA THR A 136 -9.71 -24.61 12.38
C THR A 136 -8.40 -23.83 12.24
N VAL A 137 -7.94 -23.20 13.34
CA VAL A 137 -6.61 -22.56 13.39
C VAL A 137 -5.50 -23.54 13.01
N THR A 138 -5.58 -24.78 13.50
CA THR A 138 -4.59 -25.83 13.21
C THR A 138 -4.55 -26.14 11.71
N ASN A 139 -5.72 -26.32 11.08
CA ASN A 139 -5.78 -26.56 9.63
C ASN A 139 -5.18 -25.41 8.82
N GLY A 140 -5.45 -24.17 9.22
CA GLY A 140 -4.87 -22.98 8.59
C GLY A 140 -3.35 -22.91 8.75
N ILE A 141 -2.83 -23.25 9.94
CA ILE A 141 -1.38 -23.34 10.20
C ILE A 141 -0.75 -24.41 9.30
N ASP A 142 -1.31 -25.60 9.23
CA ASP A 142 -0.83 -26.71 8.38
C ASP A 142 -0.81 -26.32 6.90
N PHE A 143 -1.84 -25.59 6.45
CA PHE A 143 -1.86 -25.05 5.10
C PHE A 143 -0.71 -24.06 4.87
N LEU A 144 -0.50 -23.09 5.77
CA LEU A 144 0.60 -22.12 5.65
C LEU A 144 1.97 -22.81 5.63
N VAL A 145 2.17 -23.83 6.48
CA VAL A 145 3.40 -24.65 6.48
C VAL A 145 3.56 -25.40 5.16
N THR A 146 2.48 -25.91 4.58
CA THR A 146 2.52 -26.57 3.26
C THR A 146 2.93 -25.58 2.17
N GLN A 147 2.41 -24.34 2.22
CA GLN A 147 2.81 -23.29 1.27
C GLN A 147 4.27 -22.84 1.49
N TYR A 148 4.74 -22.78 2.73
CA TYR A 148 6.14 -22.49 3.06
C TYR A 148 7.09 -23.55 2.48
N LYS A 149 6.75 -24.85 2.63
CA LYS A 149 7.52 -25.96 2.05
C LYS A 149 7.57 -25.92 0.51
N ARG A 150 6.54 -25.35 -0.13
CA ARG A 150 6.51 -25.08 -1.58
C ARG A 150 7.38 -23.90 -2.02
N GLY A 151 8.09 -23.27 -1.10
CA GLY A 151 9.01 -22.17 -1.41
C GLY A 151 8.40 -20.75 -1.40
N LEU A 152 7.17 -20.57 -0.90
CA LEU A 152 6.58 -19.24 -0.84
C LEU A 152 7.37 -18.32 0.10
N THR A 153 7.56 -17.07 -0.32
CA THR A 153 8.20 -16.02 0.47
C THR A 153 7.30 -15.57 1.63
N TYR A 154 7.88 -14.90 2.62
CA TYR A 154 7.13 -14.30 3.73
C TYR A 154 5.96 -13.42 3.25
N SER A 155 6.18 -12.55 2.27
CA SER A 155 5.13 -11.69 1.71
C SER A 155 3.97 -12.49 1.13
N SER A 156 4.27 -13.56 0.38
CA SER A 156 3.28 -14.45 -0.20
C SER A 156 2.50 -15.22 0.86
N LEU A 157 3.17 -15.71 1.90
CA LEU A 157 2.54 -16.37 3.05
C LEU A 157 1.66 -15.41 3.85
N ASN A 158 2.09 -14.16 4.01
CA ASN A 158 1.28 -13.13 4.65
C ASN A 158 -0.01 -12.85 3.87
N THR A 159 0.05 -12.84 2.54
CA THR A 159 -1.15 -12.74 1.69
C THR A 159 -2.07 -13.96 1.88
N ALA A 160 -1.51 -15.17 1.96
CA ALA A 160 -2.27 -16.38 2.24
C ALA A 160 -2.94 -16.32 3.63
N ARG A 161 -2.22 -15.87 4.65
CA ARG A 161 -2.74 -15.63 6.01
C ARG A 161 -3.93 -14.68 5.99
N CYS A 162 -3.81 -13.54 5.30
CA CYS A 162 -4.89 -12.56 5.16
C CYS A 162 -6.09 -13.16 4.41
N ALA A 163 -5.86 -13.95 3.37
CA ALA A 163 -6.94 -14.62 2.64
C ALA A 163 -7.71 -15.59 3.54
N LEU A 164 -7.01 -16.43 4.31
CA LEU A 164 -7.63 -17.38 5.24
C LEU A 164 -8.39 -16.69 6.38
N SER A 165 -7.98 -15.50 6.81
CA SER A 165 -8.69 -14.72 7.83
C SER A 165 -10.15 -14.37 7.46
N ASN A 166 -10.51 -14.52 6.19
CA ASN A 166 -11.85 -14.25 5.71
C ASN A 166 -12.74 -15.50 5.63
N VAL A 167 -12.18 -16.68 5.83
CA VAL A 167 -12.92 -17.95 5.76
C VAL A 167 -12.77 -18.79 7.03
N ILE A 168 -11.72 -18.60 7.82
CA ILE A 168 -11.56 -19.23 9.13
C ILE A 168 -12.03 -18.25 10.19
N LEU A 169 -13.26 -18.46 10.65
CA LEU A 169 -13.88 -17.64 11.68
C LEU A 169 -13.57 -18.22 13.06
N LEU A 170 -13.21 -17.37 14.01
CA LEU A 170 -12.94 -17.77 15.38
C LEU A 170 -14.12 -17.38 16.28
N PRO A 171 -14.49 -18.24 17.27
CA PRO A 171 -15.66 -18.01 18.12
C PRO A 171 -15.62 -16.70 18.92
N ASN A 172 -14.44 -16.16 19.18
CA ASN A 172 -14.22 -14.94 19.96
C ASN A 172 -14.18 -13.65 19.12
N GLY A 173 -14.62 -13.70 17.86
CA GLY A 173 -14.59 -12.56 16.95
C GLY A 173 -13.18 -12.17 16.45
N ASN A 174 -12.14 -12.86 16.89
CA ASN A 174 -10.78 -12.63 16.37
C ASN A 174 -10.63 -13.22 14.96
N THR A 175 -9.76 -12.63 14.16
CA THR A 175 -9.43 -13.17 12.85
C THR A 175 -8.33 -14.22 12.96
N PHE A 176 -8.37 -15.24 12.10
CA PHE A 176 -7.32 -16.25 12.00
C PHE A 176 -5.91 -15.64 11.96
N GLY A 177 -5.73 -14.58 11.17
CA GLY A 177 -4.43 -13.92 11.01
C GLY A 177 -3.87 -13.29 12.29
N ASN A 178 -4.72 -12.92 13.23
CA ASN A 178 -4.33 -12.31 14.51
C ASN A 178 -4.17 -13.33 15.64
N HIS A 179 -4.43 -14.60 15.36
CA HIS A 179 -4.26 -15.66 16.36
C HIS A 179 -2.79 -15.76 16.80
N PRO A 180 -2.49 -15.88 18.12
CA PRO A 180 -1.11 -15.88 18.64
C PRO A 180 -0.19 -16.91 17.98
N LEU A 181 -0.68 -18.14 17.73
CA LEU A 181 0.10 -19.19 17.08
C LEU A 181 0.42 -18.85 15.62
N VAL A 182 -0.54 -18.24 14.90
CA VAL A 182 -0.33 -17.81 13.51
C VAL A 182 0.70 -16.67 13.45
N THR A 183 0.62 -15.72 14.37
CA THR A 183 1.61 -14.65 14.49
C THR A 183 3.01 -15.19 14.80
N ARG A 184 3.12 -16.17 15.70
CA ARG A 184 4.39 -16.82 16.00
C ARG A 184 4.93 -17.63 14.82
N LEU A 185 4.06 -18.34 14.08
CA LEU A 185 4.44 -19.02 12.85
C LEU A 185 5.05 -18.04 11.85
N MET A 186 4.39 -16.89 11.62
CA MET A 186 4.88 -15.89 10.68
C MET A 186 6.23 -15.27 11.09
N LYS A 187 6.46 -15.09 12.41
CA LYS A 187 7.79 -14.68 12.90
C LYS A 187 8.84 -15.77 12.61
N GLY A 188 8.54 -17.03 12.88
CA GLY A 188 9.43 -18.14 12.57
C GLY A 188 9.76 -18.28 11.09
N VAL A 189 8.78 -18.01 10.21
CA VAL A 189 9.00 -17.95 8.75
C VAL A 189 9.97 -16.83 8.38
N LEU A 190 9.81 -15.64 8.97
CA LEU A 190 10.69 -14.49 8.70
C LEU A 190 12.13 -14.76 9.15
N GLU A 191 12.30 -15.35 10.34
CA GLU A 191 13.63 -15.73 10.86
C GLU A 191 14.29 -16.83 10.01
N SER A 192 13.50 -17.84 9.61
CA SER A 192 14.04 -18.97 8.83
C SER A 192 14.34 -18.60 7.36
N ARG A 193 13.65 -17.61 6.82
CA ARG A 193 13.81 -17.14 5.42
C ARG A 193 13.59 -15.62 5.38
N PRO A 194 14.61 -14.84 5.79
CA PRO A 194 14.54 -13.39 5.77
C PRO A 194 14.25 -12.86 4.36
N THR A 195 13.42 -11.83 4.29
CA THR A 195 13.22 -11.10 3.03
C THR A 195 14.39 -10.16 2.81
N LEU A 196 15.19 -10.43 1.80
CA LEU A 196 16.26 -9.51 1.39
C LEU A 196 15.67 -8.24 0.77
N PRO A 197 16.34 -7.10 0.92
CA PRO A 197 15.97 -5.87 0.23
C PRO A 197 15.92 -6.12 -1.29
N ARG A 198 14.92 -5.53 -1.95
CA ARG A 198 14.76 -5.67 -3.41
C ARG A 198 15.91 -5.00 -4.17
N TYR A 199 16.49 -3.96 -3.59
CA TYR A 199 17.58 -3.17 -4.16
C TYR A 199 18.70 -3.03 -3.15
N ASN A 200 19.92 -3.22 -3.60
CA ASN A 200 21.14 -3.08 -2.78
C ASN A 200 21.60 -1.62 -2.68
N SER A 201 21.08 -0.75 -3.53
CA SER A 201 21.41 0.67 -3.56
C SER A 201 20.19 1.49 -3.97
N ILE A 202 20.16 2.73 -3.51
CA ILE A 202 19.17 3.72 -3.94
C ILE A 202 19.75 4.50 -5.12
N CYS A 203 18.88 4.83 -6.07
CA CYS A 203 19.28 5.63 -7.22
C CYS A 203 19.76 7.01 -6.77
N ASN A 204 20.94 7.44 -7.26
CA ASN A 204 21.42 8.80 -7.03
C ASN A 204 20.58 9.79 -7.88
N VAL A 205 19.86 10.67 -7.17
CA VAL A 205 18.97 11.65 -7.79
C VAL A 205 19.73 12.60 -8.70
N SER A 206 20.95 13.03 -8.32
CA SER A 206 21.78 13.91 -9.15
C SER A 206 22.08 13.28 -10.51
N THR A 207 22.45 12.01 -10.54
CA THR A 207 22.70 11.28 -11.81
C THR A 207 21.47 11.27 -12.71
N VAL A 208 20.27 11.10 -12.13
CA VAL A 208 19.01 11.12 -12.89
C VAL A 208 18.73 12.53 -13.43
N LEU A 209 18.93 13.56 -12.62
CA LEU A 209 18.72 14.96 -13.04
C LEU A 209 19.71 15.38 -14.11
N ASP A 210 20.97 14.97 -14.00
CA ASP A 210 21.98 15.27 -15.00
C ASP A 210 21.67 14.58 -16.32
N PHE A 211 21.24 13.32 -16.29
CA PHE A 211 20.73 12.64 -17.49
C PHE A 211 19.54 13.38 -18.11
N ILE A 212 18.57 13.83 -17.29
CA ILE A 212 17.42 14.59 -17.78
C ILE A 212 17.83 15.91 -18.46
N LYS A 213 18.86 16.59 -17.95
CA LYS A 213 19.42 17.80 -18.58
C LYS A 213 20.01 17.51 -19.96
N THR A 214 20.66 16.33 -20.14
CA THR A 214 21.26 15.95 -21.43
C THR A 214 20.24 15.66 -22.53
N LEU A 215 18.95 15.46 -22.17
CA LEU A 215 17.90 15.19 -23.16
C LEU A 215 17.57 16.40 -24.06
N GLY A 216 18.03 17.57 -23.69
CA GLY A 216 17.79 18.82 -24.47
C GLY A 216 16.44 19.49 -24.22
N PRO A 217 16.11 20.53 -25.02
CA PRO A 217 14.87 21.30 -24.90
C PRO A 217 13.65 20.45 -25.25
N ASN A 218 12.50 20.77 -24.63
CA ASN A 218 11.29 19.95 -24.76
C ASN A 218 10.73 19.93 -26.18
N GLU A 219 10.95 21.00 -26.94
CA GLU A 219 10.47 21.21 -28.31
C GLU A 219 11.10 20.25 -29.31
N GLU A 220 12.31 19.76 -29.03
CA GLU A 220 13.06 18.83 -29.87
C GLU A 220 12.84 17.37 -29.49
N LEU A 221 12.16 17.13 -28.35
CA LEU A 221 11.94 15.78 -27.85
C LEU A 221 10.69 15.13 -28.47
N SER A 222 10.79 13.83 -28.71
CA SER A 222 9.58 13.06 -29.01
C SER A 222 8.59 13.10 -27.84
N LEU A 223 7.29 12.99 -28.12
CA LEU A 223 6.24 12.96 -27.09
C LEU A 223 6.54 11.92 -25.99
N LYS A 224 7.09 10.77 -26.35
CA LYS A 224 7.53 9.74 -25.41
C LYS A 224 8.59 10.26 -24.45
N ASN A 225 9.62 10.92 -24.94
CA ASN A 225 10.74 11.42 -24.14
C ASN A 225 10.31 12.59 -23.25
N VAL A 226 9.49 13.51 -23.76
CA VAL A 226 8.87 14.58 -22.95
C VAL A 226 8.04 13.97 -21.80
N THR A 227 7.22 12.97 -22.11
CA THR A 227 6.39 12.30 -21.09
C THR A 227 7.25 11.63 -20.02
N LEU A 228 8.30 10.90 -20.40
CA LEU A 228 9.22 10.25 -19.46
C LEU A 228 9.96 11.28 -18.60
N LYS A 229 10.44 12.36 -19.19
CA LYS A 229 11.08 13.48 -18.50
C LYS A 229 10.15 14.09 -17.47
N TRP A 230 8.92 14.43 -17.87
CA TRP A 230 7.90 15.01 -17.00
C TRP A 230 7.51 14.07 -15.86
N VAL A 231 7.19 12.80 -16.16
CA VAL A 231 6.79 11.79 -15.14
C VAL A 231 7.91 11.58 -14.11
N THR A 232 9.18 11.54 -14.56
CA THR A 232 10.34 11.38 -13.67
C THR A 232 10.48 12.59 -12.74
N LEU A 233 10.38 13.82 -13.27
CA LEU A 233 10.46 15.03 -12.46
C LEU A 233 9.32 15.12 -11.45
N VAL A 234 8.08 14.85 -11.89
CA VAL A 234 6.93 14.84 -10.99
C VAL A 234 7.07 13.77 -9.90
N ALA A 235 7.58 12.57 -10.25
CA ALA A 235 7.82 11.51 -9.27
C ALA A 235 8.86 11.92 -8.23
N LEU A 236 9.97 12.54 -8.64
CA LEU A 236 11.05 13.00 -7.77
C LEU A 236 10.57 14.14 -6.85
N LEU A 237 9.86 15.13 -7.40
CA LEU A 237 9.40 16.30 -6.64
C LEU A 237 8.26 15.97 -5.68
N SER A 238 7.31 15.14 -6.09
CA SER A 238 6.10 14.87 -5.32
C SER A 238 6.19 13.63 -4.42
N GLY A 239 7.13 12.72 -4.67
CA GLY A 239 7.21 11.42 -3.99
C GLY A 239 5.96 10.55 -4.16
N GLN A 240 5.08 10.91 -5.12
CA GLN A 240 3.81 10.23 -5.32
C GLN A 240 3.99 8.85 -5.94
N ARG A 241 3.03 7.97 -5.67
CA ARG A 241 3.00 6.65 -6.31
C ARG A 241 2.69 6.77 -7.79
N CYS A 242 3.26 5.87 -8.61
CA CYS A 242 2.97 5.82 -10.05
C CYS A 242 1.46 5.81 -10.36
N GLN A 243 0.63 5.18 -9.52
CA GLN A 243 -0.82 5.21 -9.67
C GLN A 243 -1.38 6.64 -9.58
N THR A 244 -0.91 7.44 -8.62
CA THR A 244 -1.34 8.84 -8.47
C THR A 244 -0.93 9.66 -9.69
N ILE A 245 0.32 9.53 -10.11
CA ILE A 245 0.84 10.25 -11.29
C ILE A 245 0.06 9.86 -12.55
N HIS A 246 -0.27 8.57 -12.71
CA HIS A 246 -1.08 8.08 -13.84
C HIS A 246 -2.51 8.66 -13.86
N THR A 247 -3.04 9.07 -12.72
CA THR A 247 -4.40 9.65 -12.64
C THR A 247 -4.44 11.16 -12.82
N LEU A 248 -3.30 11.84 -12.93
CA LEU A 248 -3.24 13.26 -13.21
C LEU A 248 -3.83 13.53 -14.61
N ARG A 249 -4.73 14.50 -14.69
CA ARG A 249 -5.39 14.91 -15.94
C ARG A 249 -5.21 16.40 -16.12
N ILE A 250 -4.98 16.83 -17.36
CA ILE A 250 -4.88 18.26 -17.74
C ILE A 250 -6.16 19.01 -17.36
N SER A 251 -7.33 18.36 -17.51
CA SER A 251 -8.62 18.95 -17.13
C SER A 251 -8.77 19.23 -15.63
N GLY A 252 -7.99 18.56 -14.79
CA GLY A 252 -7.94 18.79 -13.35
C GLY A 252 -6.79 19.68 -12.91
N MET A 253 -5.99 20.20 -13.84
CA MET A 253 -4.86 21.07 -13.55
C MET A 253 -5.33 22.51 -13.35
N LYS A 254 -4.89 23.12 -12.27
CA LYS A 254 -5.13 24.54 -11.96
C LYS A 254 -3.79 25.18 -11.60
N GLU A 255 -3.54 26.34 -12.16
CA GLU A 255 -2.38 27.17 -11.84
C GLU A 255 -2.85 28.40 -11.06
N THR A 256 -2.27 28.60 -9.88
CA THR A 256 -2.61 29.73 -9.01
C THR A 256 -1.34 30.18 -8.29
N ASN A 257 -0.97 31.43 -8.41
CA ASN A 257 0.19 32.04 -7.73
C ASN A 257 1.51 31.25 -7.91
N GLY A 258 1.77 30.75 -9.13
CA GLY A 258 2.97 29.96 -9.43
C GLY A 258 2.96 28.54 -8.88
N GLN A 259 1.84 28.08 -8.32
CA GLN A 259 1.62 26.71 -7.89
C GLN A 259 0.74 25.96 -8.88
N ILE A 260 1.08 24.71 -9.16
CA ILE A 260 0.28 23.82 -10.00
C ILE A 260 -0.43 22.82 -9.09
N ARG A 261 -1.76 22.86 -9.11
CA ARG A 261 -2.64 21.93 -8.38
C ARG A 261 -3.32 20.99 -9.36
N PHE A 262 -3.39 19.72 -9.00
CA PHE A 262 -4.16 18.70 -9.74
C PHE A 262 -5.31 18.18 -8.88
N ASP A 263 -6.53 18.35 -9.35
CA ASP A 263 -7.71 17.73 -8.73
C ASP A 263 -7.87 16.30 -9.26
N ILE A 264 -7.84 15.31 -8.36
CA ILE A 264 -7.94 13.88 -8.70
C ILE A 264 -9.32 13.38 -8.30
N SER A 265 -10.17 13.11 -9.29
CA SER A 265 -11.55 12.63 -9.10
C SER A 265 -11.68 11.13 -8.87
N THR A 266 -10.60 10.36 -9.00
CA THR A 266 -10.61 8.91 -8.87
C THR A 266 -10.13 8.47 -7.48
N LEU A 267 -10.77 7.41 -6.95
CA LEU A 267 -10.32 6.83 -5.68
C LEU A 267 -8.90 6.25 -5.81
N LEU A 268 -7.99 6.83 -5.07
CA LEU A 268 -6.60 6.38 -4.96
C LEU A 268 -6.48 5.25 -3.93
N LYS A 269 -5.35 4.54 -3.96
CA LYS A 269 -5.03 3.51 -2.95
C LYS A 269 -4.98 4.08 -1.52
N THR A 270 -4.74 5.36 -1.38
CA THR A 270 -4.68 6.10 -0.12
C THR A 270 -5.99 6.78 0.28
N SER A 271 -7.03 6.78 -0.58
CA SER A 271 -8.33 7.34 -0.23
C SER A 271 -8.93 6.56 0.93
N ASN A 272 -9.27 7.26 1.99
CA ASN A 272 -9.91 6.72 3.20
C ASN A 272 -11.26 7.41 3.37
N PRO A 273 -12.37 6.66 3.49
CA PRO A 273 -13.71 7.25 3.71
C PRO A 273 -13.81 8.08 4.99
N GLU A 274 -12.96 7.85 5.98
CA GLU A 274 -12.94 8.60 7.24
C GLU A 274 -12.22 9.96 7.16
N LYS A 275 -11.67 10.32 5.99
CA LYS A 275 -10.90 11.56 5.78
C LYS A 275 -11.52 12.50 4.74
N HIS A 276 -12.81 12.32 4.48
CA HIS A 276 -13.59 13.22 3.63
C HIS A 276 -14.54 14.06 4.47
#